data_3d6f19f8d0a19363e38d40e483928533
#
_entry.id   3d6f19f8d0a19363e38d40e483928533
#
_cell.length_a   1.000
_cell.length_b   1.000
_cell.length_c   1.000
_cell.angle_alpha   90.00
_cell.angle_beta   90.00
_cell.angle_gamma   90.00
#
_symmetry.space_group_name_H-M   'P 1'
#
loop_
_entity.id
_entity.type
_entity.pdbx_description
1 polymer ?
#
loop_
_entity_poly.entity_id
_entity_poly.type
_entity_poly.pdbx_seq_one_letter_code
_entity_poly.pdbx_strand_id
1 'polypeptide(L)'
;MNKACFLDRDGVVNEEVNYLSDPDKVVILPGIAEALKLLKAHGFITVVVTNQAGVARGYYKEQDIIEVNQRISELLAAEKATIDDFFYCPHHEDYTGTCQCRKPNPGMLLNAINKYNISPENSFMVGDRISDIEAGHNAGCAKNYLVKTGYGQQTLDTTALPEYVTVANNLLDAVKDFINQM
;
A
#
# COMPACT_ATOMS: atom_id res chain seq x y z
N MET A 1 2.12 -7.16 20.77
CA MET A 1 1.98 -6.20 19.65
C MET A 1 1.44 -6.95 18.44
N ASN A 2 0.64 -6.29 17.62
CA ASN A 2 0.10 -6.87 16.39
C ASN A 2 1.15 -6.85 15.27
N LYS A 3 0.95 -7.66 14.23
CA LYS A 3 1.75 -7.62 13.01
C LYS A 3 0.89 -7.14 11.85
N ALA A 4 1.47 -6.46 10.87
CA ALA A 4 0.73 -5.88 9.77
C ALA A 4 1.39 -6.12 8.40
N CYS A 5 0.55 -6.12 7.38
CA CYS A 5 0.96 -5.91 6.00
C CYS A 5 0.50 -4.50 5.58
N PHE A 6 1.46 -3.64 5.28
CA PHE A 6 1.21 -2.33 4.70
C PHE A 6 1.21 -2.44 3.18
N LEU A 7 0.22 -1.84 2.54
CA LEU A 7 -0.03 -1.96 1.10
C LEU A 7 -0.11 -0.57 0.46
N ASP A 8 0.59 -0.33 -0.63
CA ASP A 8 0.14 0.75 -1.50
C ASP A 8 -1.22 0.38 -2.12
N ARG A 9 -1.96 1.37 -2.62
CA ARG A 9 -3.29 1.18 -3.19
C ARG A 9 -3.21 0.92 -4.69
N ASP A 10 -2.88 1.95 -5.43
CA ASP A 10 -2.87 1.95 -6.90
C ASP A 10 -1.65 1.18 -7.41
N GLY A 11 -1.87 0.17 -8.25
CA GLY A 11 -0.81 -0.72 -8.75
C GLY A 11 -0.51 -1.93 -7.84
N VAL A 12 -1.04 -1.99 -6.62
CA VAL A 12 -0.86 -3.10 -5.68
C VAL A 12 -2.19 -3.78 -5.35
N VAL A 13 -3.19 -3.03 -4.88
CA VAL A 13 -4.55 -3.54 -4.57
C VAL A 13 -5.45 -3.45 -5.79
N ASN A 14 -5.44 -2.32 -6.49
CA ASN A 14 -6.24 -2.06 -7.68
C ASN A 14 -5.34 -1.61 -8.85
N GLU A 15 -5.88 -1.69 -10.06
CA GLU A 15 -5.18 -1.22 -11.25
C GLU A 15 -4.79 0.27 -11.11
N GLU A 16 -3.58 0.61 -11.56
CA GLU A 16 -3.12 1.98 -11.68
C GLU A 16 -3.75 2.65 -12.92
N VAL A 17 -4.51 3.69 -12.71
CA VAL A 17 -5.21 4.44 -13.78
C VAL A 17 -4.99 5.95 -13.69
N ASN A 18 -3.83 6.39 -13.27
CA ASN A 18 -3.47 7.82 -13.14
C ASN A 18 -4.57 8.68 -12.49
N TYR A 19 -4.37 9.09 -11.23
CA TYR A 19 -5.32 9.93 -10.48
C TYR A 19 -6.73 9.35 -10.37
N LEU A 20 -6.84 8.07 -9.98
CA LEU A 20 -8.12 7.39 -9.75
C LEU A 20 -8.98 8.15 -8.73
N SER A 21 -10.11 8.70 -9.19
CA SER A 21 -11.06 9.47 -8.40
C SER A 21 -12.51 9.03 -8.60
N ASP A 22 -12.75 8.19 -9.60
CA ASP A 22 -14.07 7.67 -9.97
C ASP A 22 -14.22 6.23 -9.43
N PRO A 23 -15.13 5.98 -8.46
CA PRO A 23 -15.34 4.65 -7.88
C PRO A 23 -15.71 3.58 -8.93
N ASP A 24 -16.38 3.98 -10.01
CA ASP A 24 -16.82 3.03 -11.05
C ASP A 24 -15.64 2.50 -11.92
N LYS A 25 -14.48 3.17 -11.83
CA LYS A 25 -13.24 2.76 -12.51
C LYS A 25 -12.33 1.87 -11.67
N VAL A 26 -12.75 1.52 -10.46
CA VAL A 26 -11.96 0.63 -9.59
C VAL A 26 -11.98 -0.78 -10.14
N VAL A 27 -10.81 -1.32 -10.43
CA VAL A 27 -10.59 -2.72 -10.81
C VAL A 27 -9.60 -3.34 -9.84
N ILE A 28 -10.05 -4.34 -9.07
CA ILE A 28 -9.19 -5.08 -8.13
C ILE A 28 -8.24 -5.99 -8.94
N LEU A 29 -6.96 -5.97 -8.59
CA LEU A 29 -5.97 -6.83 -9.23
C LEU A 29 -6.21 -8.32 -8.91
N PRO A 30 -5.83 -9.24 -9.81
CA PRO A 30 -5.94 -10.67 -9.55
C PRO A 30 -5.19 -11.12 -8.29
N GLY A 31 -5.77 -12.04 -7.52
CA GLY A 31 -5.14 -12.65 -6.35
C GLY A 31 -5.22 -11.81 -5.06
N ILE A 32 -5.77 -10.58 -5.11
CA ILE A 32 -5.83 -9.70 -3.92
C ILE A 32 -6.71 -10.30 -2.83
N ALA A 33 -7.91 -10.77 -3.15
CA ALA A 33 -8.79 -11.37 -2.17
C ALA A 33 -8.16 -12.63 -1.52
N GLU A 34 -7.43 -13.45 -2.28
CA GLU A 34 -6.69 -14.60 -1.75
C GLU A 34 -5.58 -14.15 -0.79
N ALA A 35 -4.77 -13.15 -1.19
CA ALA A 35 -3.70 -12.60 -0.36
C ALA A 35 -4.23 -12.05 0.97
N LEU A 36 -5.32 -11.28 0.94
CA LEU A 36 -5.93 -10.70 2.15
C LEU A 36 -6.50 -11.77 3.09
N LYS A 37 -7.14 -12.81 2.55
CA LYS A 37 -7.61 -13.94 3.35
C LYS A 37 -6.47 -14.70 4.00
N LEU A 38 -5.35 -14.89 3.27
CA LEU A 38 -4.16 -15.54 3.79
C LEU A 38 -3.52 -14.72 4.91
N LEU A 39 -3.39 -13.41 4.74
CA LEU A 39 -2.93 -12.49 5.79
C LEU A 39 -3.78 -12.57 7.04
N LYS A 40 -5.11 -12.51 6.88
CA LYS A 40 -6.05 -12.60 7.99
C LYS A 40 -5.95 -13.93 8.74
N ALA A 41 -5.83 -15.04 8.00
CA ALA A 41 -5.65 -16.38 8.59
C ALA A 41 -4.36 -16.49 9.42
N HIS A 42 -3.34 -15.71 9.10
CA HIS A 42 -2.08 -15.65 9.85
C HIS A 42 -2.02 -14.49 10.87
N GLY A 43 -3.14 -13.81 11.13
CA GLY A 43 -3.27 -12.80 12.17
C GLY A 43 -2.62 -11.45 11.83
N PHE A 44 -2.46 -11.12 10.54
CA PHE A 44 -2.01 -9.80 10.11
C PHE A 44 -3.18 -8.81 10.07
N ILE A 45 -2.90 -7.58 10.50
CA ILE A 45 -3.69 -6.40 10.18
C ILE A 45 -3.27 -5.93 8.79
N THR A 46 -4.23 -5.60 7.93
CA THR A 46 -3.97 -5.10 6.57
C THR A 46 -4.28 -3.62 6.49
N VAL A 47 -3.28 -2.81 6.17
CA VAL A 47 -3.39 -1.35 6.14
C VAL A 47 -2.93 -0.82 4.79
N VAL A 48 -3.81 -0.09 4.10
CA VAL A 48 -3.44 0.66 2.90
C VAL A 48 -2.82 2.00 3.28
N VAL A 49 -1.70 2.34 2.65
CA VAL A 49 -0.98 3.62 2.81
C VAL A 49 -0.67 4.19 1.42
N THR A 50 -1.39 5.23 1.00
CA THR A 50 -1.38 5.71 -0.39
C THR A 50 -1.11 7.20 -0.53
N ASN A 51 -0.22 7.58 -1.47
CA ASN A 51 -0.02 8.96 -1.88
C ASN A 51 -1.10 9.38 -2.88
N GLN A 52 -1.87 10.43 -2.55
CA GLN A 52 -2.99 10.92 -3.35
C GLN A 52 -2.81 12.40 -3.72
N ALA A 53 -1.74 12.69 -4.46
CA ALA A 53 -1.33 14.04 -4.85
C ALA A 53 -2.33 14.77 -5.77
N GLY A 54 -3.30 14.07 -6.32
CA GLY A 54 -4.35 14.70 -7.15
C GLY A 54 -5.16 15.76 -6.39
N VAL A 55 -5.30 15.62 -5.07
CA VAL A 55 -5.92 16.64 -4.22
C VAL A 55 -5.09 17.93 -4.23
N ALA A 56 -3.78 17.83 -3.98
CA ALA A 56 -2.88 18.99 -4.01
C ALA A 56 -2.84 19.67 -5.38
N ARG A 57 -3.00 18.88 -6.44
CA ARG A 57 -3.05 19.37 -7.84
C ARG A 57 -4.42 19.93 -8.24
N GLY A 58 -5.44 19.78 -7.40
CA GLY A 58 -6.81 20.23 -7.70
C GLY A 58 -7.55 19.34 -8.71
N TYR A 59 -7.11 18.11 -8.94
CA TYR A 59 -7.76 17.18 -9.88
C TYR A 59 -9.01 16.52 -9.30
N TYR A 60 -9.03 16.30 -7.98
CA TYR A 60 -10.15 15.74 -7.22
C TYR A 60 -10.06 16.16 -5.75
N LYS A 61 -11.07 15.82 -4.96
CA LYS A 61 -11.17 16.17 -3.54
C LYS A 61 -10.84 14.96 -2.66
N GLU A 62 -10.60 15.19 -1.37
CA GLU A 62 -10.42 14.12 -0.40
C GLU A 62 -11.64 13.19 -0.31
N GLN A 63 -12.85 13.72 -0.52
CA GLN A 63 -14.07 12.94 -0.57
C GLN A 63 -14.02 11.85 -1.66
N ASP A 64 -13.44 12.15 -2.82
CA ASP A 64 -13.30 11.18 -3.91
C ASP A 64 -12.35 10.03 -3.53
N ILE A 65 -11.31 10.31 -2.72
CA ILE A 65 -10.43 9.25 -2.18
C ILE A 65 -11.22 8.32 -1.28
N ILE A 66 -12.06 8.87 -0.40
CA ILE A 66 -12.88 8.11 0.55
C ILE A 66 -13.86 7.21 -0.22
N GLU A 67 -14.50 7.73 -1.26
CA GLU A 67 -15.45 6.97 -2.10
C GLU A 67 -14.76 5.84 -2.86
N VAL A 68 -13.57 6.08 -3.43
CA VAL A 68 -12.74 5.04 -4.05
C VAL A 68 -12.34 3.96 -3.04
N ASN A 69 -11.89 4.32 -1.85
CA ASN A 69 -11.53 3.38 -0.80
C ASN A 69 -12.73 2.56 -0.32
N GLN A 70 -13.90 3.18 -0.20
CA GLN A 70 -15.15 2.48 0.10
C GLN A 70 -15.51 1.47 -1.01
N ARG A 71 -15.39 1.87 -2.27
CA ARG A 71 -15.64 0.98 -3.41
C ARG A 71 -14.70 -0.23 -3.43
N ILE A 72 -13.42 -0.04 -3.14
CA ILE A 72 -12.45 -1.13 -2.96
C ILE A 72 -12.93 -2.10 -1.87
N SER A 73 -13.34 -1.57 -0.71
CA SER A 73 -13.84 -2.38 0.41
C SER A 73 -15.09 -3.19 0.03
N GLU A 74 -16.03 -2.60 -0.72
CA GLU A 74 -17.24 -3.27 -1.19
C GLU A 74 -16.91 -4.43 -2.15
N LEU A 75 -16.03 -4.20 -3.12
CA LEU A 75 -15.60 -5.23 -4.09
C LEU A 75 -14.89 -6.39 -3.38
N LEU A 76 -14.03 -6.10 -2.42
CA LEU A 76 -13.33 -7.13 -1.64
C LEU A 76 -14.29 -7.89 -0.71
N ALA A 77 -15.26 -7.21 -0.10
CA ALA A 77 -16.27 -7.84 0.75
C ALA A 77 -17.13 -8.85 -0.02
N ALA A 78 -17.44 -8.58 -1.29
CA ALA A 78 -18.13 -9.53 -2.17
C ALA A 78 -17.34 -10.84 -2.33
N GLU A 79 -16.02 -10.78 -2.24
CA GLU A 79 -15.10 -11.92 -2.26
C GLU A 79 -14.75 -12.44 -0.84
N LYS A 80 -15.41 -11.94 0.21
CA LYS A 80 -15.13 -12.27 1.62
C LYS A 80 -13.70 -11.95 2.06
N ALA A 81 -13.13 -10.88 1.51
CA ALA A 81 -11.85 -10.31 1.88
C ALA A 81 -12.03 -8.92 2.47
N THR A 82 -11.11 -8.47 3.33
CA THR A 82 -11.19 -7.18 4.00
C THR A 82 -9.82 -6.52 4.10
N ILE A 83 -9.80 -5.19 3.99
CA ILE A 83 -8.71 -4.32 4.42
C ILE A 83 -9.16 -3.66 5.73
N ASP A 84 -8.29 -3.63 6.73
CA ASP A 84 -8.66 -3.15 8.07
C ASP A 84 -8.68 -1.62 8.15
N ASP A 85 -7.82 -0.93 7.40
CA ASP A 85 -7.79 0.53 7.38
C ASP A 85 -7.12 1.11 6.12
N PHE A 86 -7.42 2.40 5.86
CA PHE A 86 -6.85 3.18 4.77
C PHE A 86 -6.29 4.49 5.31
N PHE A 87 -5.00 4.74 5.07
CA PHE A 87 -4.34 6.02 5.28
C PHE A 87 -3.95 6.61 3.93
N TYR A 88 -4.16 7.90 3.74
CA TYR A 88 -3.77 8.60 2.53
C TYR A 88 -3.07 9.91 2.83
N CYS A 89 -2.21 10.33 1.92
CA CYS A 89 -1.55 11.64 1.95
C CYS A 89 -2.04 12.48 0.77
N PRO A 90 -2.78 13.58 1.01
CA PRO A 90 -3.30 14.44 -0.06
C PRO A 90 -2.27 15.49 -0.53
N HIS A 91 -1.09 15.54 0.07
CA HIS A 91 -0.10 16.59 -0.14
C HIS A 91 0.86 16.30 -1.30
N HIS A 92 1.45 17.39 -1.82
CA HIS A 92 2.58 17.35 -2.76
C HIS A 92 3.48 18.57 -2.51
N GLU A 93 4.80 18.38 -2.47
CA GLU A 93 5.75 19.42 -2.11
C GLU A 93 5.63 20.69 -2.97
N ASP A 94 5.42 20.54 -4.27
CA ASP A 94 5.29 21.68 -5.21
C ASP A 94 4.00 22.51 -5.01
N TYR A 95 2.98 21.97 -4.31
CA TYR A 95 1.67 22.63 -4.18
C TYR A 95 1.31 22.97 -2.75
N THR A 96 1.64 22.10 -1.80
CA THR A 96 1.21 22.21 -0.39
C THR A 96 2.38 22.23 0.59
N GLY A 97 3.62 22.24 0.08
CA GLY A 97 4.82 22.13 0.90
C GLY A 97 5.10 20.70 1.39
N THR A 98 6.18 20.57 2.16
CA THR A 98 6.62 19.28 2.71
C THR A 98 5.67 18.78 3.81
N CYS A 99 5.52 17.47 3.93
CA CYS A 99 4.76 16.83 4.99
C CYS A 99 5.45 15.54 5.45
N GLN A 100 5.04 15.02 6.60
CA GLN A 100 5.58 13.76 7.14
C GLN A 100 4.82 12.52 6.63
N CYS A 101 3.65 12.69 6.01
CA CYS A 101 2.81 11.58 5.57
C CYS A 101 3.15 11.05 4.18
N ARG A 102 3.64 11.91 3.25
CA ARG A 102 3.91 11.50 1.87
C ARG A 102 5.11 10.55 1.81
N LYS A 103 4.89 9.33 1.30
CA LYS A 103 5.97 8.38 1.02
C LYS A 103 7.00 9.01 0.08
N PRO A 104 8.32 8.93 0.33
CA PRO A 104 9.00 7.97 1.21
C PRO A 104 9.01 8.29 2.72
N ASN A 105 8.40 9.39 3.18
CA ASN A 105 8.25 9.61 4.61
C ASN A 105 7.33 8.54 5.23
N PRO A 106 7.64 8.03 6.42
CA PRO A 106 6.92 6.91 7.03
C PRO A 106 5.66 7.32 7.80
N GLY A 107 5.23 8.56 7.76
CA GLY A 107 4.19 9.10 8.67
C GLY A 107 2.87 8.34 8.65
N MET A 108 2.40 7.88 7.48
CA MET A 108 1.18 7.06 7.41
C MET A 108 1.35 5.70 8.10
N LEU A 109 2.51 5.05 7.90
CA LEU A 109 2.83 3.78 8.55
C LEU A 109 2.95 3.96 10.07
N LEU A 110 3.65 5.01 10.52
CA LEU A 110 3.82 5.31 11.96
C LEU A 110 2.47 5.60 12.64
N ASN A 111 1.55 6.28 11.95
CA ASN A 111 0.19 6.51 12.45
C ASN A 111 -0.57 5.19 12.63
N ALA A 112 -0.47 4.28 11.67
CA ALA A 112 -1.09 2.96 11.78
C ALA A 112 -0.42 2.10 12.87
N ILE A 113 0.91 2.13 12.96
CA ILE A 113 1.69 1.46 14.02
C ILE A 113 1.18 1.88 15.40
N ASN A 114 1.04 3.18 15.63
CA ASN A 114 0.53 3.71 16.89
C ASN A 114 -0.94 3.34 17.14
N LYS A 115 -1.79 3.48 16.12
CA LYS A 115 -3.24 3.21 16.24
C LYS A 115 -3.54 1.76 16.60
N TYR A 116 -2.81 0.82 16.00
CA TYR A 116 -3.07 -0.61 16.13
C TYR A 116 -2.04 -1.35 17.00
N ASN A 117 -1.13 -0.67 17.66
CA ASN A 117 -0.04 -1.27 18.44
C ASN A 117 0.71 -2.34 17.64
N ILE A 118 1.18 -1.96 16.44
CA ILE A 118 1.88 -2.84 15.50
C ILE A 118 3.36 -2.92 15.87
N SER A 119 3.95 -4.11 15.69
CA SER A 119 5.38 -4.38 15.72
C SER A 119 5.92 -4.31 14.28
N PRO A 120 6.63 -3.23 13.89
CA PRO A 120 7.13 -3.11 12.51
C PRO A 120 8.14 -4.21 12.15
N GLU A 121 8.95 -4.65 13.12
CA GLU A 121 9.91 -5.75 12.97
C GLU A 121 9.27 -7.13 12.71
N ASN A 122 7.94 -7.25 12.85
CA ASN A 122 7.15 -8.42 12.49
C ASN A 122 6.17 -8.14 11.35
N SER A 123 6.36 -7.02 10.66
CA SER A 123 5.49 -6.48 9.64
C SER A 123 6.25 -6.23 8.34
N PHE A 124 5.54 -6.03 7.25
CA PHE A 124 6.16 -5.77 5.96
C PHE A 124 5.37 -4.77 5.11
N MET A 125 6.05 -4.14 4.16
CA MET A 125 5.48 -3.21 3.18
C MET A 125 5.49 -3.82 1.79
N VAL A 126 4.43 -3.59 1.02
CA VAL A 126 4.32 -3.98 -0.39
C VAL A 126 3.94 -2.75 -1.21
N GLY A 127 4.73 -2.43 -2.21
CA GLY A 127 4.52 -1.29 -3.10
C GLY A 127 5.03 -1.56 -4.51
N ASP A 128 4.68 -0.68 -5.44
CA ASP A 128 5.13 -0.72 -6.84
C ASP A 128 6.14 0.38 -7.19
N ARG A 129 6.43 1.25 -6.21
CA ARG A 129 7.41 2.34 -6.34
C ARG A 129 8.48 2.28 -5.26
N ILE A 130 9.66 2.82 -5.58
CA ILE A 130 10.75 2.87 -4.60
C ILE A 130 10.36 3.66 -3.33
N SER A 131 9.54 4.70 -3.46
CA SER A 131 9.07 5.49 -2.33
C SER A 131 8.22 4.69 -1.33
N ASP A 132 7.54 3.63 -1.77
CA ASP A 132 6.80 2.72 -0.90
C ASP A 132 7.76 1.90 -0.06
N ILE A 133 8.77 1.37 -0.72
CA ILE A 133 9.82 0.53 -0.14
C ILE A 133 10.62 1.32 0.90
N GLU A 134 11.02 2.55 0.55
CA GLU A 134 11.71 3.45 1.46
C GLU A 134 10.85 3.82 2.69
N ALA A 135 9.54 4.06 2.49
CA ALA A 135 8.62 4.32 3.60
C ALA A 135 8.51 3.14 4.56
N GLY A 136 8.43 1.91 4.03
CA GLY A 136 8.43 0.69 4.84
C GLY A 136 9.73 0.50 5.61
N HIS A 137 10.88 0.69 4.95
CA HIS A 137 12.20 0.64 5.57
C HIS A 137 12.34 1.69 6.68
N ASN A 138 11.95 2.94 6.40
CA ASN A 138 12.01 4.05 7.36
C ASN A 138 11.06 3.87 8.55
N ALA A 139 9.98 3.10 8.39
CA ALA A 139 9.07 2.72 9.47
C ALA A 139 9.57 1.53 10.30
N GLY A 140 10.66 0.86 9.88
CA GLY A 140 11.24 -0.29 10.56
C GLY A 140 10.62 -1.63 10.19
N CYS A 141 9.92 -1.73 9.06
CA CYS A 141 9.37 -3.00 8.58
C CYS A 141 10.48 -4.05 8.34
N ALA A 142 10.21 -5.30 8.73
CA ALA A 142 11.14 -6.41 8.60
C ALA A 142 11.51 -6.70 7.13
N LYS A 143 10.54 -6.52 6.22
CA LYS A 143 10.72 -6.70 4.78
C LYS A 143 9.96 -5.65 3.98
N ASN A 144 10.46 -5.39 2.77
CA ASN A 144 9.86 -4.44 1.85
C ASN A 144 9.84 -5.06 0.45
N TYR A 145 8.64 -5.29 -0.07
CA TYR A 145 8.44 -5.95 -1.36
C TYR A 145 8.09 -4.95 -2.45
N LEU A 146 8.92 -4.91 -3.50
CA LEU A 146 8.59 -4.26 -4.76
C LEU A 146 7.89 -5.29 -5.65
N VAL A 147 6.61 -5.04 -5.95
CA VAL A 147 5.84 -5.91 -6.86
C VAL A 147 5.93 -5.39 -8.29
N LYS A 148 5.84 -6.30 -9.28
CA LYS A 148 5.94 -5.96 -10.71
C LYS A 148 4.66 -5.37 -11.29
N THR A 149 3.54 -5.44 -10.57
CA THR A 149 2.27 -4.81 -10.97
C THR A 149 2.38 -3.29 -10.93
N GLY A 150 1.40 -2.57 -11.46
CA GLY A 150 1.42 -1.12 -11.51
C GLY A 150 2.68 -0.57 -12.20
N TYR A 151 3.39 0.31 -11.52
CA TYR A 151 4.68 0.86 -11.97
C TYR A 151 5.90 -0.02 -11.63
N GLY A 152 5.69 -1.17 -10.98
CA GLY A 152 6.79 -1.96 -10.43
C GLY A 152 7.79 -2.43 -11.47
N GLN A 153 7.35 -2.91 -12.63
CA GLN A 153 8.27 -3.29 -13.70
C GLN A 153 9.09 -2.09 -14.20
N GLN A 154 8.46 -0.93 -14.38
CA GLN A 154 9.16 0.30 -14.74
C GLN A 154 10.16 0.73 -13.66
N THR A 155 9.79 0.60 -12.38
CA THR A 155 10.68 0.89 -11.26
C THR A 155 11.92 -0.02 -11.29
N LEU A 156 11.73 -1.32 -11.54
CA LEU A 156 12.85 -2.28 -11.70
C LEU A 156 13.79 -1.91 -12.85
N ASP A 157 13.24 -1.48 -13.98
CA ASP A 157 14.00 -1.19 -15.19
C ASP A 157 14.79 0.14 -15.10
N THR A 158 14.34 1.07 -14.24
CA THR A 158 14.86 2.45 -14.21
C THR A 158 15.57 2.85 -12.91
N THR A 159 15.48 2.02 -11.85
CA THR A 159 16.00 2.37 -10.52
C THR A 159 16.91 1.28 -9.98
N ALA A 160 18.09 1.69 -9.50
CA ALA A 160 18.96 0.78 -8.74
C ALA A 160 18.28 0.47 -7.39
N LEU A 161 18.08 -0.81 -7.10
CA LEU A 161 17.38 -1.24 -5.89
C LEU A 161 18.32 -1.27 -4.68
N PRO A 162 17.91 -0.70 -3.53
CA PRO A 162 18.59 -0.91 -2.26
C PRO A 162 18.59 -2.39 -1.84
N GLU A 163 19.56 -2.79 -1.03
CA GLU A 163 19.72 -4.19 -0.55
C GLU A 163 18.52 -4.69 0.28
N TYR A 164 17.76 -3.79 0.91
CA TYR A 164 16.59 -4.15 1.72
C TYR A 164 15.31 -4.38 0.90
N VAL A 165 15.40 -4.36 -0.44
CA VAL A 165 14.27 -4.63 -1.35
C VAL A 165 14.21 -6.10 -1.70
N THR A 166 13.03 -6.69 -1.56
CA THR A 166 12.71 -8.00 -2.13
C THR A 166 11.75 -7.83 -3.30
N VAL A 167 12.00 -8.48 -4.43
CA VAL A 167 11.12 -8.40 -5.61
C VAL A 167 10.13 -9.55 -5.60
N ALA A 168 8.86 -9.27 -5.85
CA ALA A 168 7.80 -10.26 -6.04
C ALA A 168 7.00 -9.96 -7.31
N ASN A 169 6.29 -10.95 -7.88
CA ASN A 169 5.49 -10.68 -9.09
C ASN A 169 4.25 -9.84 -8.78
N ASN A 170 3.60 -10.11 -7.64
CA ASN A 170 2.36 -9.48 -7.20
C ASN A 170 2.22 -9.59 -5.66
N LEU A 171 1.13 -9.05 -5.11
CA LEU A 171 0.87 -9.10 -3.67
C LEU A 171 0.79 -10.53 -3.14
N LEU A 172 0.14 -11.44 -3.83
CA LEU A 172 -0.04 -12.81 -3.36
C LEU A 172 1.32 -13.54 -3.20
N ASP A 173 2.23 -13.34 -4.16
CA ASP A 173 3.58 -13.90 -4.11
C ASP A 173 4.38 -13.32 -2.94
N ALA A 174 4.30 -12.00 -2.71
CA ALA A 174 4.93 -11.33 -1.58
C ALA A 174 4.44 -11.86 -0.23
N VAL A 175 3.12 -12.03 -0.09
CA VAL A 175 2.48 -12.56 1.11
C VAL A 175 2.91 -14.00 1.38
N LYS A 176 2.90 -14.87 0.35
CA LYS A 176 3.34 -16.26 0.48
C LYS A 176 4.82 -16.34 0.86
N ASP A 177 5.68 -15.51 0.25
CA ASP A 177 7.11 -15.46 0.59
C ASP A 177 7.34 -15.06 2.03
N PHE A 178 6.66 -14.00 2.51
CA PHE A 178 6.82 -13.54 3.89
C PHE A 178 6.35 -14.59 4.91
N ILE A 179 5.18 -15.18 4.70
CA ILE A 179 4.60 -16.18 5.61
C ILE A 179 5.48 -17.43 5.68
N ASN A 180 6.05 -17.87 4.57
CA ASN A 180 6.90 -19.07 4.51
C ASN A 180 8.26 -18.89 5.22
N GLN A 181 8.64 -17.64 5.55
CA GLN A 181 9.91 -17.32 6.24
C GLN A 181 9.71 -17.04 7.73
N MET A 182 8.46 -17.06 8.22
CA MET A 182 8.13 -16.92 9.65
C MET A 182 8.38 -18.21 10.40
#